data_c722079dd6173a4a3700b014dab37a39
#
_entry.id   c722079dd6173a4a3700b014dab37a39
#
_cell.length_a   1.000
_cell.length_b   1.000
_cell.length_c   1.000
_cell.angle_alpha   90.00
_cell.angle_beta   90.00
_cell.angle_gamma   90.00
#
_symmetry.space_group_name_H-M   'P 1'
#
loop_
_entity.id
_entity.type
_entity.pdbx_description
1 polymer ?
#
loop_
_entity_poly.entity_id
_entity_poly.type
_entity_poly.pdbx_seq_one_letter_code
_entity_poly.pdbx_strand_id
1 'polypeptide(L)'
;MIILQNALNVRPLKTCLTRAIAASLLFLILGMGITLWLTFKNVAQDSKIEVQNAQQSIERAFDTTRQIALTAAESLGKPCSNVIQKLKMLIKTSSEISSIELAHGNRIYCSTLLIPGKEHIDFDSKLKNQFYLIQDDASQQEQPRIVYREVFGHDAIEIKLSGHHLIAELDELGINSPLNVVIGTNNWRYKSASVDESPVFDLSENIEQASTQYPFRVITSMSLTDYAENIRRYSLPNVIAWAFFSLVLGCWVFKKTKQATLPRQKLLRALEERQFIPFIQPVVDAQDERWTGCEILMRWQHPRHGIISPDIFIPMAEKCDLLVPMTRALMMQIREQFVPMKHQLPKDFHFAFNISARHCSDFTLVDDCRDFISAFDGYPITLILELTEQELLVADDVARKLFAELHSLGVLIAIDDFGTGNSNLRYLQKLKIDFLKIDKSFVSMMETDLPSRHIVDNIIDLAARLNLSLVAEGVEDRFQAAYLKNCGVDYLQGYLYSKPISVNDFIAALLCKNKQDNA
;
A
#
# COMPACT_ATOMS: atom_id res chain seq x y z
N MET A 1 -15.58 -16.89 -31.16
CA MET A 1 -16.16 -16.90 -29.81
C MET A 1 -15.16 -17.28 -28.71
N ILE A 2 -14.30 -18.28 -28.89
CA ILE A 2 -13.30 -18.72 -27.89
C ILE A 2 -12.11 -17.74 -27.75
N ILE A 3 -11.71 -17.05 -28.79
CA ILE A 3 -10.60 -16.07 -28.79
C ILE A 3 -10.99 -14.78 -28.05
N LEU A 4 -12.24 -14.35 -28.11
CA LEU A 4 -12.76 -13.22 -27.32
C LEU A 4 -12.81 -13.51 -25.81
N GLN A 5 -12.98 -14.78 -25.40
CA GLN A 5 -13.02 -15.15 -23.97
C GLN A 5 -11.66 -15.04 -23.26
N ASN A 6 -10.54 -15.21 -23.97
CA ASN A 6 -9.21 -15.11 -23.36
C ASN A 6 -8.71 -13.65 -23.21
N ALA A 7 -9.16 -12.71 -24.06
CA ALA A 7 -8.93 -11.27 -23.88
C ALA A 7 -9.84 -10.67 -22.79
N LEU A 8 -10.86 -11.39 -22.37
CA LEU A 8 -11.92 -10.99 -21.45
C LEU A 8 -11.64 -11.28 -19.98
N ASN A 9 -10.39 -11.16 -19.52
CA ASN A 9 -10.12 -11.23 -18.08
C ASN A 9 -10.72 -9.99 -17.36
N VAL A 10 -12.05 -9.86 -17.46
CA VAL A 10 -12.85 -8.92 -16.67
C VAL A 10 -12.65 -9.29 -15.21
N ARG A 11 -11.88 -8.49 -14.48
CA ARG A 11 -11.76 -8.66 -13.04
C ARG A 11 -13.15 -8.43 -12.44
N PRO A 12 -13.85 -9.47 -11.99
CA PRO A 12 -15.21 -9.32 -11.48
C PRO A 12 -15.20 -8.39 -10.26
N LEU A 13 -16.32 -7.75 -9.96
CA LEU A 13 -16.50 -6.91 -8.76
C LEU A 13 -15.98 -7.62 -7.50
N LYS A 14 -16.07 -8.96 -7.47
CA LYS A 14 -15.50 -9.84 -6.43
C LYS A 14 -14.00 -9.64 -6.24
N THR A 15 -13.20 -9.47 -7.31
CA THR A 15 -11.74 -9.27 -7.18
C THR A 15 -11.36 -7.88 -6.67
N CYS A 16 -12.18 -6.86 -6.95
CA CYS A 16 -11.99 -5.53 -6.36
C CYS A 16 -12.28 -5.57 -4.86
N LEU A 17 -13.34 -6.28 -4.48
CA LEU A 17 -13.74 -6.45 -3.08
C LEU A 17 -12.69 -7.29 -2.30
N THR A 18 -12.25 -8.41 -2.87
CA THR A 18 -11.23 -9.26 -2.20
C THR A 18 -9.91 -8.54 -1.99
N ARG A 19 -9.47 -7.70 -2.93
CA ARG A 19 -8.25 -6.88 -2.75
C ARG A 19 -8.42 -5.82 -1.68
N ALA A 20 -9.57 -5.16 -1.63
CA ALA A 20 -9.88 -4.17 -0.60
C ALA A 20 -9.90 -4.82 0.79
N ILE A 21 -10.57 -5.96 0.94
CA ILE A 21 -10.61 -6.74 2.19
C ILE A 21 -9.20 -7.20 2.59
N ALA A 22 -8.43 -7.76 1.66
CA ALA A 22 -7.08 -8.23 1.95
C ALA A 22 -6.16 -7.08 2.43
N ALA A 23 -6.21 -5.92 1.78
CA ALA A 23 -5.45 -4.74 2.19
C ALA A 23 -5.87 -4.24 3.59
N SER A 24 -7.19 -4.18 3.86
CA SER A 24 -7.71 -3.83 5.17
C SER A 24 -7.26 -4.78 6.27
N LEU A 25 -7.39 -6.08 6.05
CA LEU A 25 -7.00 -7.11 7.03
C LEU A 25 -5.50 -7.08 7.31
N LEU A 26 -4.67 -6.97 6.27
CA LEU A 26 -3.21 -6.88 6.43
C LEU A 26 -2.82 -5.68 7.29
N PHE A 27 -3.42 -4.51 7.01
CA PHE A 27 -3.15 -3.28 7.75
C PHE A 27 -3.62 -3.38 9.22
N LEU A 28 -4.78 -3.99 9.47
CA LEU A 28 -5.31 -4.22 10.81
C LEU A 28 -4.41 -5.16 11.62
N ILE A 29 -3.99 -6.29 11.03
CA ILE A 29 -3.10 -7.26 11.69
C ILE A 29 -1.76 -6.61 12.03
N LEU A 30 -1.19 -5.83 11.12
CA LEU A 30 0.07 -5.11 11.37
C LEU A 30 -0.08 -4.12 12.53
N GLY A 31 -1.16 -3.34 12.53
CA GLY A 31 -1.45 -2.36 13.58
C GLY A 31 -1.67 -3.01 14.95
N MET A 32 -2.40 -4.12 14.99
CA MET A 32 -2.57 -4.91 16.22
C MET A 32 -1.23 -5.47 16.72
N GLY A 33 -0.40 -6.01 15.83
CA GLY A 33 0.95 -6.49 16.19
C GLY A 33 1.82 -5.40 16.80
N ILE A 34 1.83 -4.21 16.21
CA ILE A 34 2.56 -3.05 16.73
C ILE A 34 2.02 -2.65 18.12
N THR A 35 0.70 -2.59 18.26
CA THR A 35 0.08 -2.22 19.54
C THR A 35 0.43 -3.22 20.64
N LEU A 36 0.34 -4.52 20.37
CA LEU A 36 0.70 -5.57 21.31
C LEU A 36 2.18 -5.48 21.69
N TRP A 37 3.06 -5.30 20.74
CA TRP A 37 4.50 -5.16 21.00
C TRP A 37 4.82 -3.94 21.88
N LEU A 38 4.21 -2.78 21.59
CA LEU A 38 4.38 -1.57 22.38
C LEU A 38 3.84 -1.74 23.80
N THR A 39 2.66 -2.35 23.94
CA THR A 39 2.06 -2.61 25.27
C THR A 39 2.95 -3.54 26.08
N PHE A 40 3.44 -4.62 25.47
CA PHE A 40 4.35 -5.55 26.15
C PHE A 40 5.63 -4.84 26.63
N LYS A 41 6.23 -4.03 25.78
CA LYS A 41 7.44 -3.25 26.13
C LYS A 41 7.18 -2.24 27.26
N ASN A 42 6.07 -1.52 27.21
CA ASN A 42 5.75 -0.51 28.22
C ASN A 42 5.45 -1.16 29.57
N VAL A 43 4.66 -2.23 29.58
CA VAL A 43 4.34 -2.98 30.81
C VAL A 43 5.61 -3.51 31.47
N ALA A 44 6.53 -4.11 30.71
CA ALA A 44 7.80 -4.60 31.25
C ALA A 44 8.68 -3.45 31.82
N GLN A 45 8.65 -2.29 31.20
CA GLN A 45 9.41 -1.12 31.67
C GLN A 45 8.79 -0.53 32.93
N ASP A 46 7.47 -0.39 32.98
CA ASP A 46 6.74 0.11 34.16
C ASP A 46 6.95 -0.79 35.35
N SER A 47 6.84 -2.11 35.18
CA SER A 47 7.11 -3.09 36.23
C SER A 47 8.54 -3.03 36.76
N LYS A 48 9.52 -2.79 35.89
CA LYS A 48 10.91 -2.61 36.31
C LYS A 48 11.08 -1.37 37.18
N ILE A 49 10.41 -0.28 36.84
CA ILE A 49 10.42 0.96 37.63
C ILE A 49 9.73 0.73 38.98
N GLU A 50 8.59 0.04 39.01
CA GLU A 50 7.89 -0.30 40.24
C GLU A 50 8.76 -1.14 41.20
N VAL A 51 9.45 -2.17 40.67
CA VAL A 51 10.36 -3.01 41.47
C VAL A 51 11.55 -2.21 42.01
N GLN A 52 12.12 -1.29 41.20
CA GLN A 52 13.21 -0.42 41.65
C GLN A 52 12.75 0.55 42.75
N ASN A 53 11.57 1.16 42.59
CA ASN A 53 11.01 2.06 43.60
C ASN A 53 10.73 1.33 44.91
N ALA A 54 10.14 0.13 44.83
CA ALA A 54 9.91 -0.72 45.99
C ALA A 54 11.20 -1.11 46.71
N GLN A 55 12.23 -1.52 45.95
CA GLN A 55 13.54 -1.84 46.52
C GLN A 55 14.14 -0.64 47.27
N GLN A 56 14.11 0.55 46.65
CA GLN A 56 14.66 1.76 47.26
C GLN A 56 13.89 2.19 48.53
N SER A 57 12.57 2.00 48.57
CA SER A 57 11.76 2.30 49.74
C SER A 57 12.10 1.36 50.89
N ILE A 58 12.20 0.04 50.61
CA ILE A 58 12.59 -0.95 51.62
C ILE A 58 14.03 -0.69 52.12
N GLU A 59 14.97 -0.33 51.24
CA GLU A 59 16.33 0.03 51.68
C GLU A 59 16.34 1.21 52.64
N ARG A 60 15.57 2.26 52.33
CA ARG A 60 15.46 3.42 53.25
C ARG A 60 14.94 3.03 54.63
N ALA A 61 13.89 2.19 54.68
CA ALA A 61 13.36 1.69 55.91
C ALA A 61 14.40 0.86 56.71
N PHE A 62 15.20 0.07 56.01
CA PHE A 62 16.29 -0.71 56.61
C PHE A 62 17.43 0.17 57.10
N ASP A 63 17.83 1.20 56.36
CA ASP A 63 18.84 2.18 56.79
C ASP A 63 18.40 2.93 58.04
N THR A 64 17.15 3.39 58.07
CA THR A 64 16.57 4.06 59.24
C THR A 64 16.58 3.14 60.45
N THR A 65 16.15 1.89 60.26
CA THR A 65 16.14 0.87 61.31
C THR A 65 17.53 0.61 61.89
N ARG A 66 18.54 0.48 61.05
CA ARG A 66 19.94 0.26 61.42
C ARG A 66 20.48 1.45 62.23
N GLN A 67 20.20 2.67 61.79
CA GLN A 67 20.63 3.86 62.52
C GLN A 67 20.02 3.95 63.92
N ILE A 68 18.74 3.57 64.04
CA ILE A 68 18.07 3.53 65.35
C ILE A 68 18.66 2.41 66.23
N ALA A 69 19.01 1.26 65.66
CA ALA A 69 19.70 0.18 66.39
C ALA A 69 21.03 0.64 66.97
N LEU A 70 21.84 1.33 66.16
CA LEU A 70 23.11 1.90 66.61
C LEU A 70 22.93 2.93 67.70
N THR A 71 21.87 3.77 67.64
CA THR A 71 21.53 4.74 68.73
C THR A 71 21.03 4.07 69.98
N ALA A 72 20.24 2.98 69.83
CA ALA A 72 19.74 2.19 70.96
C ALA A 72 20.86 1.39 71.66
N ALA A 73 21.95 1.07 70.93
CA ALA A 73 23.11 0.33 71.45
C ALA A 73 23.76 1.04 72.62
N GLU A 74 23.68 2.35 72.71
CA GLU A 74 24.14 3.12 73.91
C GLU A 74 23.36 2.76 75.17
N SER A 75 22.23 2.10 75.07
CA SER A 75 21.35 1.70 76.18
C SER A 75 21.62 0.26 76.70
N LEU A 76 22.45 -0.49 75.97
CA LEU A 76 22.80 -1.86 76.37
C LEU A 76 23.52 -1.92 77.72
N GLY A 77 23.25 -2.98 78.46
CA GLY A 77 23.83 -3.20 79.81
C GLY A 77 23.28 -2.31 80.94
N LYS A 78 22.35 -1.39 80.64
CA LYS A 78 21.70 -0.51 81.62
C LYS A 78 20.35 -1.07 82.07
N PRO A 79 19.94 -0.85 83.32
CA PRO A 79 18.62 -1.25 83.81
C PRO A 79 17.49 -0.70 82.93
N CYS A 80 16.47 -1.53 82.62
CA CYS A 80 15.36 -1.16 81.76
C CYS A 80 14.61 0.11 82.20
N SER A 81 14.43 0.28 83.56
CA SER A 81 13.82 1.50 84.09
C SER A 81 14.46 2.82 83.70
N ASN A 82 15.78 2.78 83.42
CA ASN A 82 16.55 3.98 83.06
C ASN A 82 16.57 4.26 81.53
N VAL A 83 16.31 3.28 80.75
CA VAL A 83 16.45 3.38 79.24
C VAL A 83 15.13 3.33 78.50
N ILE A 84 14.07 2.78 79.10
CA ILE A 84 12.78 2.57 78.45
C ILE A 84 12.15 3.86 77.90
N GLN A 85 12.31 4.99 78.54
CA GLN A 85 11.82 6.29 78.07
C GLN A 85 12.58 6.73 76.81
N LYS A 86 13.91 6.52 76.74
CA LYS A 86 14.74 6.82 75.62
C LYS A 86 14.33 5.93 74.43
N LEU A 87 14.13 4.63 74.63
CA LEU A 87 13.68 3.69 73.63
C LEU A 87 12.29 4.05 73.04
N LYS A 88 11.36 4.42 73.91
CA LYS A 88 10.02 4.90 73.51
C LYS A 88 10.08 6.20 72.74
N MET A 89 11.05 7.09 72.98
CA MET A 89 11.27 8.28 72.18
C MET A 89 11.79 7.94 70.82
N LEU A 90 12.72 6.99 70.68
CA LEU A 90 13.23 6.52 69.39
C LEU A 90 12.13 5.95 68.47
N ILE A 91 11.19 5.18 69.03
CA ILE A 91 10.01 4.71 68.29
C ILE A 91 9.14 5.87 67.78
N LYS A 92 8.96 6.92 68.63
CA LYS A 92 8.16 8.08 68.20
C LYS A 92 8.80 8.93 67.09
N THR A 93 10.11 8.83 66.94
CA THR A 93 10.82 9.53 65.84
C THR A 93 10.77 8.82 64.50
N SER A 94 10.35 7.54 64.47
CA SER A 94 10.22 6.76 63.24
C SER A 94 8.90 5.98 63.26
N SER A 95 8.03 6.28 62.32
CA SER A 95 6.76 5.57 62.13
C SER A 95 6.92 4.13 61.66
N GLU A 96 8.09 3.77 61.13
CA GLU A 96 8.41 2.47 60.57
C GLU A 96 8.64 1.40 61.65
N ILE A 97 8.96 1.81 62.90
CA ILE A 97 9.32 0.91 63.99
C ILE A 97 8.14 0.65 64.90
N SER A 98 7.83 -0.62 65.14
CA SER A 98 6.78 -1.04 66.08
C SER A 98 7.30 -1.31 67.48
N SER A 99 8.52 -1.86 67.62
CA SER A 99 9.12 -2.10 68.97
C SER A 99 10.64 -2.15 68.92
N ILE A 100 11.27 -1.85 70.04
CA ILE A 100 12.69 -2.03 70.30
C ILE A 100 12.84 -2.92 71.52
N GLU A 101 13.63 -3.96 71.44
CA GLU A 101 13.89 -4.94 72.49
C GLU A 101 15.41 -5.06 72.69
N LEU A 102 15.79 -5.05 74.00
CA LEU A 102 17.17 -5.26 74.44
C LEU A 102 17.30 -6.65 75.06
N ALA A 103 18.29 -7.42 74.68
CA ALA A 103 18.53 -8.77 75.11
C ALA A 103 19.95 -8.94 75.62
N HIS A 104 20.11 -9.79 76.65
CA HIS A 104 21.38 -10.28 77.16
C HIS A 104 21.41 -11.81 77.08
N GLY A 105 22.35 -12.35 76.28
CA GLY A 105 22.29 -13.74 75.94
C GLY A 105 20.98 -14.08 75.22
N ASN A 106 20.26 -15.10 75.71
CA ASN A 106 18.97 -15.53 75.20
C ASN A 106 17.74 -14.92 75.82
N ARG A 107 17.90 -13.86 76.66
CA ARG A 107 16.78 -13.25 77.42
C ARG A 107 16.61 -11.79 77.03
N ILE A 108 15.38 -11.40 76.67
CA ILE A 108 14.99 -10.00 76.58
C ILE A 108 14.86 -9.44 78.04
N TYR A 109 15.63 -8.43 78.32
CA TYR A 109 15.57 -7.78 79.65
C TYR A 109 14.84 -6.43 79.60
N CYS A 110 14.65 -5.85 78.39
CA CYS A 110 13.92 -4.63 78.21
C CYS A 110 13.16 -4.63 76.92
N SER A 111 11.87 -4.32 76.92
CA SER A 111 11.03 -4.23 75.68
C SER A 111 10.12 -3.01 75.79
N THR A 112 9.94 -2.34 74.65
CA THR A 112 9.00 -1.21 74.51
C THR A 112 7.55 -1.67 74.36
N LEU A 113 7.32 -2.95 74.05
CA LEU A 113 6.03 -3.61 73.99
C LEU A 113 5.82 -4.35 75.34
N LEU A 114 4.78 -3.97 76.07
CA LEU A 114 4.34 -4.70 77.27
C LEU A 114 3.60 -5.98 76.82
N ILE A 115 4.33 -7.09 76.61
CA ILE A 115 3.72 -8.40 76.44
C ILE A 115 4.02 -9.25 77.67
N PRO A 116 3.02 -9.53 78.52
CA PRO A 116 3.22 -10.44 79.61
C PRO A 116 3.46 -11.87 79.11
N GLY A 117 4.60 -12.46 79.49
CA GLY A 117 4.82 -13.90 79.36
C GLY A 117 5.71 -14.46 78.25
N LYS A 118 6.26 -13.66 77.38
CA LYS A 118 7.28 -14.13 76.40
C LYS A 118 8.69 -13.68 76.80
N GLU A 119 9.28 -14.40 77.75
CA GLU A 119 10.65 -14.14 78.22
C GLU A 119 11.75 -14.90 77.53
N HIS A 120 11.41 -15.82 76.60
CA HIS A 120 12.38 -16.60 75.90
C HIS A 120 12.29 -16.34 74.35
N ILE A 121 13.36 -15.82 73.82
CA ILE A 121 13.58 -15.86 72.39
C ILE A 121 14.41 -17.09 72.08
N ASP A 122 13.94 -17.90 71.13
CA ASP A 122 14.75 -18.99 70.62
C ASP A 122 15.85 -18.38 69.70
N PHE A 123 17.04 -18.27 70.29
CA PHE A 123 18.20 -17.68 69.64
C PHE A 123 18.78 -18.65 68.64
N ASP A 124 18.32 -18.66 67.42
CA ASP A 124 19.11 -19.22 66.32
C ASP A 124 20.39 -18.39 66.14
N SER A 125 21.51 -18.93 66.61
CA SER A 125 22.83 -18.27 66.60
C SER A 125 23.39 -17.94 65.19
N LYS A 126 22.67 -18.32 64.18
CA LYS A 126 23.01 -18.10 62.76
C LYS A 126 22.59 -16.72 62.23
N LEU A 127 21.65 -16.01 62.91
CA LEU A 127 21.11 -14.72 62.44
C LEU A 127 21.78 -13.56 63.16
N LYS A 128 23.04 -13.22 62.83
CA LYS A 128 23.73 -12.04 63.37
C LYS A 128 23.69 -10.90 62.34
N ASN A 129 23.31 -9.72 62.80
CA ASN A 129 23.31 -8.46 62.03
C ASN A 129 22.53 -8.52 60.73
N GLN A 130 21.34 -9.11 60.74
CA GLN A 130 20.51 -9.36 59.58
C GLN A 130 19.03 -9.03 59.82
N PHE A 131 18.37 -8.70 58.70
CA PHE A 131 16.90 -8.66 58.63
C PHE A 131 16.35 -10.04 58.38
N TYR A 132 15.23 -10.39 59.02
CA TYR A 132 14.52 -11.64 58.80
C TYR A 132 13.00 -11.46 58.98
N LEU A 133 12.23 -12.32 58.33
CA LEU A 133 10.77 -12.35 58.41
C LEU A 133 10.32 -13.34 59.47
N ILE A 134 9.43 -12.90 60.36
CA ILE A 134 8.77 -13.79 61.32
C ILE A 134 7.28 -13.84 61.01
N GLN A 135 6.73 -15.05 60.99
CA GLN A 135 5.29 -15.28 60.99
C GLN A 135 4.88 -15.56 62.44
N ASP A 136 3.98 -14.76 62.99
CA ASP A 136 3.54 -14.91 64.40
C ASP A 136 2.25 -15.76 64.46
N ASP A 137 2.38 -17.01 64.91
CA ASP A 137 1.25 -17.96 65.05
C ASP A 137 0.22 -17.59 66.13
N ALA A 138 0.49 -16.57 66.94
CA ALA A 138 -0.27 -16.28 68.15
C ALA A 138 -1.21 -15.06 68.07
N SER A 139 -1.16 -14.25 67.01
CA SER A 139 -2.02 -13.09 66.82
C SER A 139 -2.85 -13.18 65.58
N GLN A 140 -4.15 -12.94 65.66
CA GLN A 140 -5.09 -12.84 64.53
C GLN A 140 -4.79 -11.65 63.56
N GLN A 141 -3.60 -11.07 63.64
CA GLN A 141 -3.15 -10.02 62.71
C GLN A 141 -2.27 -10.64 61.63
N GLU A 142 -2.85 -10.78 60.49
CA GLU A 142 -2.33 -11.42 59.28
C GLU A 142 -1.17 -10.68 58.59
N GLN A 143 -0.23 -10.03 59.32
CA GLN A 143 0.82 -9.27 58.64
C GLN A 143 2.21 -9.75 59.04
N PRO A 144 3.14 -9.88 58.06
CA PRO A 144 4.50 -10.27 58.32
C PRO A 144 5.24 -9.20 59.13
N ARG A 145 6.03 -9.64 60.11
CA ARG A 145 6.91 -8.78 60.89
C ARG A 145 8.33 -8.93 60.35
N ILE A 146 8.91 -7.80 59.94
CA ILE A 146 10.32 -7.73 59.61
C ILE A 146 11.06 -7.37 60.87
N VAL A 147 12.03 -8.16 61.24
CA VAL A 147 12.85 -7.96 62.44
C VAL A 147 14.29 -7.74 62.03
N TYR A 148 14.87 -6.66 62.53
CA TYR A 148 16.30 -6.39 62.44
C TYR A 148 16.95 -6.73 63.78
N ARG A 149 18.04 -7.51 63.69
CA ARG A 149 18.83 -7.87 64.85
C ARG A 149 20.27 -7.49 64.70
N GLU A 150 20.81 -6.80 65.73
CA GLU A 150 22.22 -6.46 65.82
C GLU A 150 22.80 -6.96 67.13
N VAL A 151 23.98 -7.60 67.03
CA VAL A 151 24.60 -8.28 68.17
C VAL A 151 25.89 -7.57 68.57
N PHE A 152 26.00 -7.19 69.81
CA PHE A 152 27.14 -6.52 70.41
C PHE A 152 27.74 -7.41 71.56
N GLY A 153 28.63 -8.32 71.23
CA GLY A 153 29.19 -9.27 72.14
C GLY A 153 28.15 -10.27 72.71
N HIS A 154 27.80 -10.15 73.98
CA HIS A 154 26.73 -10.94 74.66
C HIS A 154 25.37 -10.24 74.69
N ASP A 155 25.31 -8.99 74.28
CA ASP A 155 24.08 -8.19 74.19
C ASP A 155 23.58 -8.14 72.74
N ALA A 156 22.26 -7.98 72.56
CA ALA A 156 21.65 -7.83 71.27
C ALA A 156 20.49 -6.81 71.30
N ILE A 157 20.25 -6.19 70.22
CA ILE A 157 19.10 -5.31 69.95
C ILE A 157 18.25 -5.96 68.88
N GLU A 158 16.96 -6.07 69.17
CA GLU A 158 15.96 -6.42 68.18
C GLU A 158 15.01 -5.25 67.92
N ILE A 159 14.84 -4.91 66.67
CA ILE A 159 13.90 -3.89 66.23
C ILE A 159 12.90 -4.55 65.30
N LYS A 160 11.62 -4.39 65.63
CA LYS A 160 10.52 -4.89 64.80
C LYS A 160 9.95 -3.73 63.98
N LEU A 161 9.95 -3.93 62.67
CA LEU A 161 9.34 -2.97 61.74
C LEU A 161 7.84 -3.19 61.65
N SER A 162 7.10 -2.13 61.42
CA SER A 162 5.67 -2.17 61.19
C SER A 162 5.37 -2.56 59.72
N GLY A 163 4.89 -3.78 59.52
CA GLY A 163 4.47 -4.24 58.21
C GLY A 163 3.38 -3.35 57.59
N HIS A 164 2.50 -2.79 58.42
CA HIS A 164 1.47 -1.84 57.98
C HIS A 164 2.05 -0.59 57.36
N HIS A 165 3.08 -0.03 57.96
CA HIS A 165 3.69 1.20 57.48
C HIS A 165 4.40 0.96 56.13
N LEU A 166 5.11 -0.16 56.01
CA LEU A 166 5.79 -0.53 54.77
C LEU A 166 4.79 -0.79 53.65
N ILE A 167 3.66 -1.42 53.93
CA ILE A 167 2.57 -1.60 52.95
C ILE A 167 2.00 -0.24 52.53
N ALA A 168 1.72 0.64 53.48
CA ALA A 168 1.17 1.96 53.19
C ALA A 168 2.12 2.79 52.31
N GLU A 169 3.43 2.74 52.60
CA GLU A 169 4.45 3.41 51.77
C GLU A 169 4.53 2.83 50.36
N LEU A 170 4.46 1.52 50.20
CA LEU A 170 4.40 0.87 48.91
C LEU A 170 3.09 1.19 48.15
N ASP A 171 1.97 1.33 48.85
CA ASP A 171 0.69 1.76 48.25
C ASP A 171 0.75 3.22 47.75
N GLU A 172 1.41 4.13 48.50
CA GLU A 172 1.63 5.52 48.07
C GLU A 172 2.48 5.63 46.82
N LEU A 173 3.39 4.68 46.58
CA LEU A 173 4.16 4.59 45.33
C LEU A 173 3.34 4.15 44.12
N GLY A 174 2.06 3.81 44.30
CA GLY A 174 1.14 3.43 43.24
C GLY A 174 1.47 2.08 42.58
N ILE A 175 2.08 1.17 43.35
CA ILE A 175 2.49 -0.14 42.87
C ILE A 175 1.26 -0.99 42.58
N ASN A 176 1.09 -1.35 41.29
CA ASN A 176 -0.03 -2.17 40.83
C ASN A 176 0.36 -3.64 40.60
N SER A 177 1.65 -3.90 40.40
CA SER A 177 2.17 -5.25 40.12
C SER A 177 2.19 -6.12 41.38
N PRO A 178 1.97 -7.43 41.29
CA PRO A 178 2.13 -8.36 42.39
C PRO A 178 3.62 -8.47 42.77
N LEU A 179 4.01 -7.82 43.88
CA LEU A 179 5.38 -7.86 44.37
C LEU A 179 5.58 -8.97 45.40
N ASN A 180 6.73 -9.62 45.32
CA ASN A 180 7.24 -10.53 46.31
C ASN A 180 8.57 -9.98 46.88
N VAL A 181 8.66 -9.85 48.18
CA VAL A 181 9.87 -9.43 48.90
C VAL A 181 10.48 -10.65 49.54
N VAL A 182 11.66 -11.04 49.08
CA VAL A 182 12.39 -12.19 49.60
C VAL A 182 13.48 -11.71 50.56
N ILE A 183 13.43 -12.12 51.81
CA ILE A 183 14.45 -11.82 52.81
C ILE A 183 14.98 -13.15 53.34
N GLY A 184 16.24 -13.46 53.05
CA GLY A 184 16.83 -14.77 53.35
C GLY A 184 16.12 -15.89 52.61
N THR A 185 15.51 -16.83 53.32
CA THR A 185 14.75 -17.97 52.77
C THR A 185 13.25 -17.72 52.69
N ASN A 186 12.76 -16.64 53.31
CA ASN A 186 11.35 -16.37 53.45
C ASN A 186 10.88 -15.37 52.41
N ASN A 187 9.69 -15.61 51.84
CA ASN A 187 9.07 -14.79 50.82
C ASN A 187 7.80 -14.14 51.37
N TRP A 188 7.72 -12.81 51.30
CA TRP A 188 6.54 -12.04 51.63
C TRP A 188 5.88 -11.52 50.37
N ARG A 189 4.64 -11.92 50.15
CA ARG A 189 3.85 -11.45 49.04
C ARG A 189 3.11 -10.16 49.42
N TYR A 190 3.44 -9.04 48.76
CA TYR A 190 2.75 -7.77 48.89
C TYR A 190 1.25 -7.92 48.59
N LYS A 191 0.39 -7.27 49.35
CA LYS A 191 -1.09 -7.40 49.33
C LYS A 191 -1.66 -8.75 49.76
N SER A 192 -0.83 -9.70 50.12
CA SER A 192 -1.22 -10.95 50.74
C SER A 192 -0.58 -11.01 52.12
N ALA A 193 -1.32 -11.48 53.13
CA ALA A 193 -0.78 -11.62 54.47
C ALA A 193 0.13 -12.84 54.64
N SER A 194 0.31 -13.65 53.61
CA SER A 194 1.06 -14.91 53.70
C SER A 194 2.56 -14.71 53.53
N VAL A 195 3.34 -15.37 54.36
CA VAL A 195 4.76 -15.59 54.21
C VAL A 195 4.93 -17.06 53.80
N ASP A 196 5.49 -17.31 52.63
CA ASP A 196 5.72 -18.65 52.12
C ASP A 196 7.22 -18.99 52.21
N GLU A 197 7.56 -20.22 52.62
CA GLU A 197 8.94 -20.72 52.61
C GLU A 197 9.41 -21.18 51.21
N SER A 198 8.52 -21.19 50.25
CA SER A 198 8.81 -21.70 48.90
C SER A 198 9.14 -20.59 47.92
N PRO A 199 10.17 -20.75 47.09
CA PRO A 199 10.38 -19.84 45.94
C PRO A 199 9.21 -19.96 44.98
N VAL A 200 8.53 -18.85 44.68
CA VAL A 200 7.50 -18.80 43.64
C VAL A 200 8.19 -18.88 42.28
N PHE A 201 8.36 -20.09 41.79
CA PHE A 201 8.72 -20.34 40.40
C PHE A 201 7.43 -20.47 39.58
N ASP A 202 6.95 -19.36 39.06
CA ASP A 202 5.95 -19.38 37.99
C ASP A 202 6.67 -19.23 36.66
N LEU A 203 6.14 -19.83 35.58
CA LEU A 203 6.70 -19.86 34.22
C LEU A 203 6.67 -18.49 33.50
N SER A 204 6.44 -17.41 34.26
CA SER A 204 6.39 -16.03 33.77
C SER A 204 7.77 -15.38 33.84
N GLU A 205 8.05 -14.43 32.96
CA GLU A 205 9.25 -13.59 33.05
C GLU A 205 9.27 -12.86 34.38
N ASN A 206 10.16 -13.26 35.28
CA ASN A 206 10.36 -12.62 36.56
C ASN A 206 11.28 -11.41 36.39
N ILE A 207 10.81 -10.24 36.83
CA ILE A 207 11.66 -9.06 36.98
C ILE A 207 12.14 -9.04 38.43
N GLU A 208 13.44 -9.18 38.60
CA GLU A 208 14.09 -9.24 39.92
C GLU A 208 15.05 -8.06 40.08
N GLN A 209 15.03 -7.46 41.30
CA GLN A 209 16.01 -6.48 41.73
C GLN A 209 16.49 -6.81 43.15
N ALA A 210 17.76 -7.13 43.23
CA ALA A 210 18.39 -7.42 44.53
C ALA A 210 18.99 -6.15 45.11
N SER A 211 18.90 -6.01 46.45
CA SER A 211 19.64 -4.97 47.17
C SER A 211 21.14 -5.27 47.19
N THR A 212 21.94 -4.24 47.06
CA THR A 212 23.40 -4.32 47.19
C THR A 212 23.89 -4.19 48.62
N GLN A 213 23.04 -3.63 49.53
CA GLN A 213 23.38 -3.34 50.93
C GLN A 213 22.85 -4.37 51.92
N TYR A 214 21.68 -4.94 51.59
CA TYR A 214 20.94 -5.87 52.48
C TYR A 214 20.59 -7.17 51.77
N PRO A 215 20.48 -8.29 52.52
CA PRO A 215 20.19 -9.58 51.92
C PRO A 215 18.71 -9.76 51.61
N PHE A 216 18.18 -8.86 50.76
CA PHE A 216 16.83 -8.99 50.25
C PHE A 216 16.76 -8.71 48.74
N ARG A 217 15.71 -9.18 48.13
CA ARG A 217 15.38 -8.95 46.72
C ARG A 217 13.88 -8.76 46.55
N VAL A 218 13.53 -7.93 45.60
CA VAL A 218 12.15 -7.69 45.21
C VAL A 218 11.92 -8.34 43.84
N ILE A 219 10.88 -9.13 43.73
CA ILE A 219 10.55 -9.89 42.55
C ILE A 219 9.11 -9.58 42.16
N THR A 220 8.84 -9.33 40.90
CA THR A 220 7.49 -9.32 40.35
C THR A 220 7.36 -10.39 39.27
N SER A 221 6.22 -11.08 39.27
CA SER A 221 5.84 -12.03 38.22
C SER A 221 4.56 -11.53 37.58
N MET A 222 4.56 -11.35 36.27
CA MET A 222 3.35 -10.98 35.53
C MET A 222 2.65 -12.21 34.99
N SER A 223 1.38 -12.35 35.37
CA SER A 223 0.52 -13.39 34.80
C SER A 223 -0.07 -12.95 33.44
N LEU A 224 -0.51 -13.89 32.63
CA LEU A 224 -1.21 -13.59 31.36
C LEU A 224 -2.49 -12.76 31.58
N THR A 225 -3.11 -12.88 32.74
CA THR A 225 -4.28 -12.10 33.13
C THR A 225 -3.95 -10.63 33.35
N ASP A 226 -2.79 -10.34 33.95
CA ASP A 226 -2.33 -8.96 34.19
C ASP A 226 -2.02 -8.27 32.86
N TYR A 227 -1.40 -8.99 31.92
CA TYR A 227 -1.21 -8.51 30.54
C TYR A 227 -2.53 -8.24 29.84
N ALA A 228 -3.51 -9.12 29.95
CA ALA A 228 -4.82 -8.96 29.32
C ALA A 228 -5.58 -7.73 29.84
N GLU A 229 -5.49 -7.44 31.15
CA GLU A 229 -6.14 -6.27 31.75
C GLU A 229 -5.45 -4.97 31.30
N ASN A 230 -4.13 -4.95 31.26
CA ASN A 230 -3.36 -3.82 30.75
C ASN A 230 -3.63 -3.57 29.24
N ILE A 231 -3.69 -4.62 28.43
CA ILE A 231 -4.08 -4.52 27.01
C ILE A 231 -5.47 -3.89 26.89
N ARG A 232 -6.44 -4.34 27.68
CA ARG A 232 -7.80 -3.79 27.64
C ARG A 232 -7.83 -2.30 28.03
N ARG A 233 -7.07 -1.90 29.05
CA ARG A 233 -7.09 -0.54 29.57
C ARG A 233 -6.38 0.48 28.67
N TYR A 234 -5.22 0.13 28.14
CA TYR A 234 -4.34 1.06 27.39
C TYR A 234 -4.39 0.88 25.88
N SER A 235 -4.80 -0.28 25.38
CA SER A 235 -4.74 -0.57 23.94
C SER A 235 -6.07 -0.39 23.21
N LEU A 236 -7.20 -0.31 23.91
CA LEU A 236 -8.52 -0.17 23.30
C LEU A 236 -8.65 1.05 22.35
N PRO A 237 -8.18 2.26 22.72
CA PRO A 237 -8.23 3.41 21.81
C PRO A 237 -7.41 3.19 20.54
N ASN A 238 -6.24 2.55 20.65
CA ASN A 238 -5.36 2.24 19.54
C ASN A 238 -6.00 1.21 18.60
N VAL A 239 -6.64 0.18 19.13
CA VAL A 239 -7.37 -0.83 18.33
C VAL A 239 -8.50 -0.19 17.55
N ILE A 240 -9.28 0.71 18.18
CA ILE A 240 -10.34 1.45 17.49
C ILE A 240 -9.77 2.32 16.37
N ALA A 241 -8.66 3.01 16.61
CA ALA A 241 -7.98 3.82 15.61
C ALA A 241 -7.51 2.98 14.41
N TRP A 242 -6.86 1.82 14.66
CA TRP A 242 -6.42 0.91 13.62
C TRP A 242 -7.60 0.34 12.82
N ALA A 243 -8.71 0.00 13.47
CA ALA A 243 -9.93 -0.46 12.80
C ALA A 243 -10.50 0.62 11.88
N PHE A 244 -10.55 1.87 12.36
CA PHE A 244 -11.01 3.01 11.55
C PHE A 244 -10.12 3.24 10.31
N PHE A 245 -8.80 3.34 10.48
CA PHE A 245 -7.88 3.54 9.36
C PHE A 245 -7.88 2.36 8.39
N SER A 246 -8.02 1.14 8.89
CA SER A 246 -8.17 -0.07 8.06
C SER A 246 -9.41 0.00 7.18
N LEU A 247 -10.56 0.45 7.72
CA LEU A 247 -11.79 0.64 6.96
C LEU A 247 -11.64 1.72 5.88
N VAL A 248 -11.03 2.86 6.24
CA VAL A 248 -10.77 3.96 5.28
C VAL A 248 -9.88 3.50 4.13
N LEU A 249 -8.80 2.75 4.43
CA LEU A 249 -7.90 2.18 3.42
C LEU A 249 -8.65 1.21 2.50
N GLY A 250 -9.47 0.34 3.06
CA GLY A 250 -10.30 -0.59 2.29
C GLY A 250 -11.26 0.11 1.35
N CYS A 251 -11.96 1.13 1.83
CA CYS A 251 -12.85 1.96 1.02
C CYS A 251 -12.11 2.68 -0.11
N TRP A 252 -10.93 3.21 0.18
CA TRP A 252 -10.08 3.89 -0.81
C TRP A 252 -9.59 2.94 -1.90
N VAL A 253 -9.06 1.75 -1.52
CA VAL A 253 -8.62 0.70 -2.45
C VAL A 253 -9.78 0.22 -3.31
N PHE A 254 -10.95 0.00 -2.72
CA PHE A 254 -12.17 -0.40 -3.45
C PHE A 254 -12.58 0.65 -4.47
N LYS A 255 -12.65 1.93 -4.08
CA LYS A 255 -13.01 3.04 -4.97
C LYS A 255 -12.02 3.16 -6.13
N LYS A 256 -10.71 3.11 -5.87
CA LYS A 256 -9.66 3.21 -6.88
C LYS A 256 -9.69 2.03 -7.86
N THR A 257 -9.86 0.80 -7.38
CA THR A 257 -9.93 -0.39 -8.24
C THR A 257 -11.22 -0.43 -9.06
N LYS A 258 -12.33 0.02 -8.49
CA LYS A 258 -13.62 0.13 -9.21
C LYS A 258 -13.58 1.19 -10.32
N GLN A 259 -12.96 2.35 -10.08
CA GLN A 259 -12.82 3.39 -11.10
C GLN A 259 -12.00 2.93 -12.31
N ALA A 260 -10.97 2.12 -12.11
CA ALA A 260 -10.14 1.58 -13.19
C ALA A 260 -10.85 0.54 -14.07
N THR A 261 -11.90 -0.12 -13.56
CA THR A 261 -12.62 -1.19 -14.29
C THR A 261 -13.86 -0.71 -15.05
N LEU A 262 -14.45 0.42 -14.65
CA LEU A 262 -15.66 0.96 -15.25
C LEU A 262 -15.52 1.33 -16.75
N PRO A 263 -14.47 2.02 -17.22
CA PRO A 263 -14.29 2.34 -18.63
C PRO A 263 -14.16 1.08 -19.51
N ARG A 264 -13.36 0.11 -19.06
CA ARG A 264 -13.13 -1.14 -19.79
C ARG A 264 -14.41 -1.95 -19.98
N GLN A 265 -15.24 -2.07 -18.96
CA GLN A 265 -16.52 -2.79 -19.06
C GLN A 265 -17.50 -2.10 -20.04
N LYS A 266 -17.52 -0.77 -20.03
CA LYS A 266 -18.36 0.00 -20.97
C LYS A 266 -17.92 -0.20 -22.42
N LEU A 267 -16.62 -0.13 -22.68
CA LEU A 267 -16.06 -0.32 -24.03
C LEU A 267 -16.24 -1.76 -24.52
N LEU A 268 -16.05 -2.76 -23.66
CA LEU A 268 -16.29 -4.16 -23.99
C LEU A 268 -17.74 -4.42 -24.40
N ARG A 269 -18.69 -3.92 -23.60
CA ARG A 269 -20.10 -4.04 -23.91
C ARG A 269 -20.45 -3.32 -25.20
N ALA A 270 -19.89 -2.13 -25.43
CA ALA A 270 -20.08 -1.40 -26.66
C ALA A 270 -19.53 -2.17 -27.88
N LEU A 271 -18.42 -2.89 -27.72
CA LEU A 271 -17.85 -3.74 -28.76
C LEU A 271 -18.74 -4.96 -29.05
N GLU A 272 -19.24 -5.64 -28.01
CA GLU A 272 -20.18 -6.77 -28.13
C GLU A 272 -21.50 -6.35 -28.81
N GLU A 273 -22.00 -5.16 -28.47
CA GLU A 273 -23.22 -4.58 -29.04
C GLU A 273 -23.00 -3.92 -30.41
N ARG A 274 -21.81 -4.05 -31.03
CA ARG A 274 -21.42 -3.46 -32.34
C ARG A 274 -21.65 -1.94 -32.39
N GLN A 275 -21.44 -1.21 -31.30
CA GLN A 275 -21.61 0.24 -31.23
C GLN A 275 -20.46 1.01 -31.89
N PHE A 276 -19.30 0.35 -32.12
CA PHE A 276 -18.20 0.93 -32.89
C PHE A 276 -18.46 0.70 -34.37
N ILE A 277 -18.70 1.79 -35.09
CA ILE A 277 -19.11 1.77 -36.50
C ILE A 277 -18.08 2.49 -37.37
N PRO A 278 -17.89 2.06 -38.61
CA PRO A 278 -17.06 2.75 -39.56
C PRO A 278 -17.77 3.99 -40.15
N PHE A 279 -17.03 5.11 -40.17
CA PHE A 279 -17.27 6.23 -41.07
C PHE A 279 -16.15 6.22 -42.10
N ILE A 280 -16.44 6.68 -43.30
CA ILE A 280 -15.53 6.60 -44.41
C ILE A 280 -15.29 7.98 -44.98
N GLN A 281 -14.02 8.30 -45.23
CA GLN A 281 -13.63 9.49 -45.92
C GLN A 281 -12.90 9.12 -47.22
N PRO A 282 -13.31 9.64 -48.38
CA PRO A 282 -12.67 9.33 -49.63
C PRO A 282 -11.26 9.92 -49.72
N VAL A 283 -10.36 9.14 -50.34
CA VAL A 283 -9.04 9.57 -50.81
C VAL A 283 -9.12 9.65 -52.34
N VAL A 284 -8.70 10.78 -52.87
CA VAL A 284 -8.79 11.07 -54.32
C VAL A 284 -7.42 11.18 -54.95
N ASP A 285 -7.30 10.75 -56.20
CA ASP A 285 -6.13 11.00 -57.01
C ASP A 285 -5.98 12.52 -57.26
N ALA A 286 -4.78 13.05 -57.08
CA ALA A 286 -4.55 14.49 -57.22
C ALA A 286 -4.65 14.98 -58.66
N GLN A 287 -4.47 14.11 -59.68
CA GLN A 287 -4.45 14.51 -61.09
C GLN A 287 -5.86 14.63 -61.66
N ASP A 288 -6.71 13.63 -61.41
CA ASP A 288 -8.04 13.53 -62.01
C ASP A 288 -9.20 13.57 -61.02
N GLU A 289 -8.90 13.71 -59.70
CA GLU A 289 -9.86 13.78 -58.59
C GLU A 289 -10.81 12.57 -58.48
N ARG A 290 -10.45 11.42 -59.07
CA ARG A 290 -11.21 10.18 -58.93
C ARG A 290 -11.03 9.62 -57.50
N TRP A 291 -12.06 9.00 -56.99
CA TRP A 291 -12.00 8.32 -55.70
C TRP A 291 -11.23 6.99 -55.90
N THR A 292 -10.00 6.96 -55.41
CA THR A 292 -9.10 5.80 -55.54
C THR A 292 -9.04 4.97 -54.28
N GLY A 293 -9.53 5.52 -53.17
CA GLY A 293 -9.51 4.82 -51.89
C GLY A 293 -10.35 5.52 -50.85
N CYS A 294 -10.23 5.02 -49.66
CA CYS A 294 -10.90 5.60 -48.49
C CYS A 294 -10.16 5.31 -47.17
N GLU A 295 -10.22 6.23 -46.27
CA GLU A 295 -9.82 6.03 -44.88
C GLU A 295 -11.03 5.63 -44.02
N ILE A 296 -10.85 4.59 -43.20
CA ILE A 296 -11.86 4.05 -42.28
C ILE A 296 -11.67 4.63 -40.91
N LEU A 297 -12.59 5.51 -40.52
CA LEU A 297 -12.56 6.26 -39.30
C LEU A 297 -13.57 5.70 -38.29
N MET A 298 -13.10 5.16 -37.18
CA MET A 298 -13.97 4.60 -36.15
C MET A 298 -14.81 5.69 -35.47
N ARG A 299 -16.10 5.41 -35.24
CA ARG A 299 -17.01 6.25 -34.47
C ARG A 299 -17.71 5.38 -33.43
N TRP A 300 -17.97 5.93 -32.24
CA TRP A 300 -18.77 5.23 -31.24
C TRP A 300 -20.22 5.71 -31.29
N GLN A 301 -21.11 4.89 -31.80
CA GLN A 301 -22.55 5.14 -31.80
C GLN A 301 -23.15 4.78 -30.45
N HIS A 302 -23.09 5.71 -29.50
CA HIS A 302 -23.58 5.46 -28.16
C HIS A 302 -25.11 5.62 -28.07
N PRO A 303 -25.89 4.67 -27.49
CA PRO A 303 -27.37 4.66 -27.50
C PRO A 303 -28.01 5.92 -26.91
N ARG A 304 -27.34 6.60 -25.97
CA ARG A 304 -27.87 7.80 -25.31
C ARG A 304 -27.22 9.11 -25.73
N HIS A 305 -25.98 9.08 -26.25
CA HIS A 305 -25.18 10.26 -26.51
C HIS A 305 -24.93 10.51 -27.99
N GLY A 306 -25.48 9.65 -28.86
CA GLY A 306 -25.23 9.73 -30.30
C GLY A 306 -23.79 9.36 -30.66
N ILE A 307 -23.24 10.00 -31.68
CA ILE A 307 -21.87 9.75 -32.15
C ILE A 307 -20.85 10.41 -31.22
N ILE A 308 -19.98 9.62 -30.64
CA ILE A 308 -18.85 10.07 -29.80
C ILE A 308 -17.57 10.06 -30.67
N SER A 309 -16.80 11.17 -30.57
CA SER A 309 -15.54 11.34 -31.29
C SER A 309 -14.46 10.34 -30.85
N PRO A 310 -13.59 9.88 -31.76
CA PRO A 310 -12.42 9.05 -31.47
C PRO A 310 -11.53 9.62 -30.36
N ASP A 311 -11.30 10.93 -30.34
CA ASP A 311 -10.45 11.63 -29.36
C ASP A 311 -10.86 11.35 -27.91
N ILE A 312 -12.14 11.01 -27.68
CA ILE A 312 -12.66 10.72 -26.34
C ILE A 312 -12.44 9.25 -25.97
N PHE A 313 -12.69 8.30 -26.87
CA PHE A 313 -12.70 6.88 -26.52
C PHE A 313 -11.43 6.12 -26.90
N ILE A 314 -10.68 6.54 -27.93
CA ILE A 314 -9.43 5.89 -28.34
C ILE A 314 -8.40 5.86 -27.20
N PRO A 315 -8.11 6.98 -26.48
CA PRO A 315 -7.17 6.95 -25.36
C PRO A 315 -7.65 6.06 -24.20
N MET A 316 -8.97 5.86 -24.07
CA MET A 316 -9.54 4.93 -23.09
C MET A 316 -9.38 3.47 -23.55
N ALA A 317 -9.60 3.21 -24.84
CA ALA A 317 -9.47 1.88 -25.44
C ALA A 317 -8.01 1.40 -25.36
N GLU A 318 -7.04 2.25 -25.62
CA GLU A 318 -5.62 1.96 -25.46
C GLU A 318 -5.24 1.57 -24.03
N LYS A 319 -5.65 2.39 -23.04
CA LYS A 319 -5.43 2.09 -21.62
C LYS A 319 -6.08 0.80 -21.15
N CYS A 320 -7.11 0.34 -21.88
CA CYS A 320 -7.86 -0.87 -21.57
C CYS A 320 -7.44 -2.08 -22.41
N ASP A 321 -6.46 -1.94 -23.29
CA ASP A 321 -6.02 -2.96 -24.27
C ASP A 321 -7.17 -3.47 -25.16
N LEU A 322 -8.02 -2.55 -25.63
CA LEU A 322 -9.20 -2.87 -26.44
C LEU A 322 -9.10 -2.35 -27.89
N LEU A 323 -8.08 -1.59 -28.23
CA LEU A 323 -7.96 -1.00 -29.56
C LEU A 323 -7.81 -2.08 -30.64
N VAL A 324 -6.96 -3.09 -30.41
CA VAL A 324 -6.78 -4.21 -31.35
C VAL A 324 -8.10 -4.95 -31.65
N PRO A 325 -8.88 -5.43 -30.66
CA PRO A 325 -10.17 -6.07 -30.97
C PRO A 325 -11.19 -5.11 -31.59
N MET A 326 -11.11 -3.79 -31.33
CA MET A 326 -12.00 -2.80 -31.95
C MET A 326 -11.65 -2.58 -33.42
N THR A 327 -10.36 -2.46 -33.77
CA THR A 327 -9.90 -2.37 -35.17
C THR A 327 -10.27 -3.63 -35.95
N ARG A 328 -10.08 -4.82 -35.37
CA ARG A 328 -10.51 -6.09 -36.00
C ARG A 328 -12.01 -6.09 -36.28
N ALA A 329 -12.84 -5.65 -35.32
CA ALA A 329 -14.28 -5.56 -35.50
C ALA A 329 -14.67 -4.59 -36.63
N LEU A 330 -13.91 -3.49 -36.77
CA LEU A 330 -14.11 -2.51 -37.81
C LEU A 330 -13.76 -3.09 -39.21
N MET A 331 -12.62 -3.79 -39.30
CA MET A 331 -12.21 -4.50 -40.52
C MET A 331 -13.29 -5.53 -40.97
N MET A 332 -13.83 -6.27 -40.00
CA MET A 332 -14.94 -7.21 -40.30
C MET A 332 -16.18 -6.50 -40.85
N GLN A 333 -16.57 -5.36 -40.26
CA GLN A 333 -17.74 -4.61 -40.71
C GLN A 333 -17.55 -4.05 -42.15
N ILE A 334 -16.37 -3.54 -42.48
CA ILE A 334 -16.03 -3.06 -43.82
C ILE A 334 -16.08 -4.24 -44.83
N ARG A 335 -15.50 -5.37 -44.45
CA ARG A 335 -15.56 -6.58 -45.28
C ARG A 335 -17.01 -7.01 -45.57
N GLU A 336 -17.86 -7.08 -44.53
CA GLU A 336 -19.28 -7.45 -44.65
C GLU A 336 -20.02 -6.55 -45.67
N GLN A 337 -19.66 -5.27 -45.77
CA GLN A 337 -20.35 -4.31 -46.61
C GLN A 337 -19.77 -4.18 -48.00
N PHE A 338 -18.43 -4.27 -48.18
CA PHE A 338 -17.79 -4.04 -49.47
C PHE A 338 -17.57 -5.31 -50.31
N VAL A 339 -17.43 -6.48 -49.70
CA VAL A 339 -17.27 -7.73 -50.47
C VAL A 339 -18.45 -8.01 -51.39
N PRO A 340 -19.73 -7.82 -51.03
CA PRO A 340 -20.87 -8.04 -51.91
C PRO A 340 -20.86 -7.13 -53.15
N MET A 341 -20.20 -5.98 -53.09
CA MET A 341 -20.15 -5.00 -54.16
C MET A 341 -18.75 -4.85 -54.78
N LYS A 342 -17.82 -5.75 -54.50
CA LYS A 342 -16.41 -5.66 -54.93
C LYS A 342 -16.22 -5.30 -56.42
N HIS A 343 -17.04 -5.84 -57.30
CA HIS A 343 -16.97 -5.58 -58.73
C HIS A 343 -17.38 -4.15 -59.17
N GLN A 344 -17.92 -3.36 -58.25
CA GLN A 344 -18.30 -1.96 -58.46
C GLN A 344 -17.22 -0.98 -57.95
N LEU A 345 -16.22 -1.50 -57.22
CA LEU A 345 -15.07 -0.73 -56.81
C LEU A 345 -14.14 -0.46 -58.01
N PRO A 346 -13.44 0.69 -58.04
CA PRO A 346 -12.30 0.86 -58.91
C PRO A 346 -11.27 -0.27 -58.70
N LYS A 347 -10.49 -0.60 -59.71
CA LYS A 347 -9.36 -1.52 -59.54
C LYS A 347 -8.33 -0.90 -58.63
N ASP A 348 -7.70 -1.74 -57.80
CA ASP A 348 -6.68 -1.33 -56.82
C ASP A 348 -7.20 -0.32 -55.78
N PHE A 349 -8.52 -0.40 -55.47
CA PHE A 349 -9.15 0.50 -54.51
C PHE A 349 -8.52 0.36 -53.13
N HIS A 350 -8.11 1.49 -52.52
CA HIS A 350 -7.38 1.52 -51.27
C HIS A 350 -8.36 1.52 -50.06
N PHE A 351 -8.10 0.65 -49.08
CA PHE A 351 -8.74 0.66 -47.78
C PHE A 351 -7.68 0.99 -46.72
N ALA A 352 -7.75 2.16 -46.11
CA ALA A 352 -6.81 2.59 -45.08
C ALA A 352 -7.41 2.44 -43.66
N PHE A 353 -6.68 1.78 -42.76
CA PHE A 353 -7.06 1.57 -41.38
C PHE A 353 -6.00 2.10 -40.42
N ASN A 354 -6.44 2.89 -39.46
CA ASN A 354 -5.60 3.34 -38.38
C ASN A 354 -5.27 2.18 -37.44
N ILE A 355 -3.99 1.96 -37.17
CA ILE A 355 -3.47 0.99 -36.21
C ILE A 355 -2.59 1.71 -35.17
N SER A 356 -2.25 1.06 -34.07
CA SER A 356 -1.36 1.59 -33.05
C SER A 356 -0.17 0.66 -32.80
N ALA A 357 0.83 1.11 -32.07
CA ALA A 357 1.98 0.29 -31.67
C ALA A 357 1.58 -1.04 -31.01
N ARG A 358 0.39 -1.10 -30.37
CA ARG A 358 -0.15 -2.34 -29.77
C ARG A 358 -0.45 -3.41 -30.82
N HIS A 359 -0.86 -3.05 -32.03
CA HIS A 359 -1.07 -3.99 -33.13
C HIS A 359 0.24 -4.59 -33.61
N CYS A 360 1.34 -3.89 -33.37
CA CYS A 360 2.69 -4.33 -33.79
C CYS A 360 3.39 -5.22 -32.76
N SER A 361 2.74 -5.57 -31.65
CA SER A 361 3.33 -6.36 -30.57
C SER A 361 3.42 -7.87 -30.84
N ASP A 362 2.61 -8.36 -31.78
CA ASP A 362 2.58 -9.76 -32.22
C ASP A 362 2.16 -9.88 -33.69
N PHE A 363 2.03 -11.10 -34.19
CA PHE A 363 1.69 -11.38 -35.61
C PHE A 363 0.19 -11.53 -35.88
N THR A 364 -0.69 -11.24 -34.91
CA THR A 364 -2.16 -11.39 -35.11
C THR A 364 -2.70 -10.45 -36.16
N LEU A 365 -2.08 -9.29 -36.35
CA LEU A 365 -2.43 -8.33 -37.41
C LEU A 365 -2.24 -8.92 -38.80
N VAL A 366 -1.23 -9.78 -39.03
CA VAL A 366 -1.00 -10.47 -40.30
C VAL A 366 -2.20 -11.35 -40.67
N ASP A 367 -2.74 -12.07 -39.68
CA ASP A 367 -3.89 -12.94 -39.89
C ASP A 367 -5.15 -12.11 -40.18
N ASP A 368 -5.36 -10.99 -39.46
CA ASP A 368 -6.48 -10.08 -39.73
C ASP A 368 -6.42 -9.47 -41.12
N CYS A 369 -5.24 -9.06 -41.56
CA CYS A 369 -5.02 -8.53 -42.94
C CYS A 369 -5.22 -9.61 -43.99
N ARG A 370 -4.71 -10.82 -43.78
CA ARG A 370 -4.90 -11.96 -44.67
C ARG A 370 -6.37 -12.30 -44.83
N ASP A 371 -7.12 -12.35 -43.72
CA ASP A 371 -8.56 -12.60 -43.72
C ASP A 371 -9.34 -11.49 -44.44
N PHE A 372 -8.89 -10.24 -44.32
CA PHE A 372 -9.50 -9.12 -45.04
C PHE A 372 -9.29 -9.22 -46.55
N ILE A 373 -8.06 -9.39 -46.99
CA ILE A 373 -7.72 -9.43 -48.42
C ILE A 373 -8.34 -10.68 -49.11
N SER A 374 -8.23 -11.85 -48.47
CA SER A 374 -8.76 -13.10 -49.02
C SER A 374 -10.27 -13.07 -49.24
N ALA A 375 -11.01 -12.28 -48.45
CA ALA A 375 -12.47 -12.16 -48.60
C ALA A 375 -12.89 -11.50 -49.90
N PHE A 376 -12.03 -10.71 -50.55
CA PHE A 376 -12.31 -10.13 -51.86
C PHE A 376 -12.08 -11.12 -53.02
N ASP A 377 -11.64 -12.35 -52.72
CA ASP A 377 -11.58 -13.46 -53.67
C ASP A 377 -10.86 -13.08 -54.97
N GLY A 378 -9.63 -12.57 -54.85
CA GLY A 378 -8.77 -12.16 -55.98
C GLY A 378 -9.18 -10.87 -56.68
N TYR A 379 -10.24 -10.17 -56.26
CA TYR A 379 -10.50 -8.83 -56.77
C TYR A 379 -9.40 -7.87 -56.29
N PRO A 380 -8.76 -7.08 -57.18
CA PRO A 380 -7.63 -6.25 -56.81
C PRO A 380 -8.07 -5.10 -55.91
N ILE A 381 -7.65 -5.18 -54.65
CA ILE A 381 -7.76 -4.13 -53.63
C ILE A 381 -6.39 -3.89 -53.00
N THR A 382 -6.19 -2.73 -52.46
CA THR A 382 -4.99 -2.39 -51.67
C THR A 382 -5.38 -2.13 -50.22
N LEU A 383 -4.76 -2.83 -49.30
CA LEU A 383 -4.93 -2.57 -47.86
C LEU A 383 -3.77 -1.71 -47.36
N ILE A 384 -4.09 -0.60 -46.72
CA ILE A 384 -3.12 0.33 -46.13
C ILE A 384 -3.32 0.35 -44.61
N LEU A 385 -2.22 0.29 -43.86
CA LEU A 385 -2.22 0.44 -42.43
C LEU A 385 -1.50 1.74 -42.07
N GLU A 386 -2.19 2.59 -41.31
CA GLU A 386 -1.72 3.92 -40.93
C GLU A 386 -1.27 3.93 -39.49
N LEU A 387 -0.04 4.42 -39.21
CA LEU A 387 0.51 4.63 -37.89
C LEU A 387 0.97 6.07 -37.74
N THR A 388 0.77 6.66 -36.58
CA THR A 388 1.34 7.97 -36.31
C THR A 388 2.86 7.92 -36.18
N GLU A 389 3.52 9.06 -36.43
CA GLU A 389 4.97 9.19 -36.28
C GLU A 389 5.46 8.73 -34.90
N GLN A 390 4.72 9.05 -33.85
CA GLN A 390 5.08 8.71 -32.46
C GLN A 390 5.05 7.21 -32.16
N GLU A 391 4.12 6.48 -32.80
CA GLU A 391 3.99 5.03 -32.62
C GLU A 391 5.12 4.26 -33.27
N LEU A 392 5.63 4.77 -34.41
CA LEU A 392 6.78 4.18 -35.11
C LEU A 392 8.11 4.32 -34.35
N LEU A 393 8.25 5.32 -33.46
CA LEU A 393 9.45 5.47 -32.62
C LEU A 393 9.66 4.31 -31.63
N VAL A 394 8.61 3.56 -31.33
CA VAL A 394 8.63 2.41 -30.40
C VAL A 394 8.85 1.08 -31.15
N ALA A 395 8.94 1.11 -32.51
CA ALA A 395 9.07 -0.08 -33.32
C ALA A 395 10.39 -0.82 -33.07
N ASP A 396 10.28 -2.03 -32.59
CA ASP A 396 11.37 -2.96 -32.29
C ASP A 396 11.62 -3.96 -33.42
N ASP A 397 12.44 -4.96 -33.15
CA ASP A 397 12.72 -6.03 -34.11
C ASP A 397 11.47 -6.87 -34.46
N VAL A 398 10.47 -6.91 -33.58
CA VAL A 398 9.20 -7.62 -33.85
C VAL A 398 8.39 -6.86 -34.88
N ALA A 399 8.23 -5.54 -34.71
CA ALA A 399 7.53 -4.68 -35.65
C ALA A 399 8.17 -4.72 -37.05
N ARG A 400 9.51 -4.74 -37.14
CA ARG A 400 10.21 -4.87 -38.43
C ARG A 400 9.89 -6.18 -39.13
N LYS A 401 9.86 -7.31 -38.46
CA LYS A 401 9.49 -8.61 -39.01
C LYS A 401 8.02 -8.64 -39.41
N LEU A 402 7.17 -8.08 -38.59
CA LEU A 402 5.73 -7.94 -38.84
C LEU A 402 5.49 -7.17 -40.16
N PHE A 403 6.13 -6.00 -40.34
CA PHE A 403 5.99 -5.20 -41.56
C PHE A 403 6.49 -5.95 -42.80
N ALA A 404 7.57 -6.72 -42.68
CA ALA A 404 8.05 -7.55 -43.78
C ALA A 404 7.02 -8.63 -44.19
N GLU A 405 6.32 -9.25 -43.22
CA GLU A 405 5.25 -10.21 -43.51
C GLU A 405 4.01 -9.52 -44.09
N LEU A 406 3.61 -8.36 -43.60
CA LEU A 406 2.50 -7.56 -44.14
C LEU A 406 2.78 -7.20 -45.61
N HIS A 407 3.98 -6.73 -45.94
CA HIS A 407 4.36 -6.45 -47.32
C HIS A 407 4.33 -7.71 -48.19
N SER A 408 4.66 -8.89 -47.65
CA SER A 408 4.56 -10.15 -48.43
C SER A 408 3.12 -10.50 -48.81
N LEU A 409 2.13 -9.97 -48.06
CA LEU A 409 0.70 -10.08 -48.36
C LEU A 409 0.20 -8.96 -49.29
N GLY A 410 1.04 -8.01 -49.69
CA GLY A 410 0.65 -6.83 -50.45
C GLY A 410 0.03 -5.70 -49.63
N VAL A 411 0.16 -5.74 -48.29
CA VAL A 411 -0.28 -4.65 -47.41
C VAL A 411 0.75 -3.53 -47.45
N LEU A 412 0.30 -2.29 -47.56
CA LEU A 412 1.14 -1.09 -47.57
C LEU A 412 1.06 -0.37 -46.21
N ILE A 413 2.14 0.34 -45.88
CA ILE A 413 2.27 1.04 -44.58
C ILE A 413 2.33 2.54 -44.84
N ALA A 414 1.49 3.30 -44.15
CA ALA A 414 1.46 4.75 -44.15
C ALA A 414 1.90 5.35 -42.82
N ILE A 415 2.62 6.45 -42.89
CA ILE A 415 2.88 7.29 -41.73
C ILE A 415 1.87 8.41 -41.71
N ASP A 416 1.15 8.50 -40.61
CA ASP A 416 0.14 9.52 -40.36
C ASP A 416 0.67 10.68 -39.50
N ASP A 417 0.03 11.85 -39.59
CA ASP A 417 0.35 13.09 -38.85
C ASP A 417 1.82 13.53 -38.98
N PHE A 418 2.46 13.31 -40.11
CA PHE A 418 3.90 13.58 -40.30
C PHE A 418 4.23 15.07 -40.18
N GLY A 419 5.27 15.38 -39.40
CA GLY A 419 5.78 16.74 -39.15
C GLY A 419 5.32 17.37 -37.87
N THR A 420 4.36 16.74 -37.11
CA THR A 420 3.88 17.24 -35.82
C THR A 420 4.75 16.80 -34.64
N GLY A 421 5.69 15.88 -34.83
CA GLY A 421 6.54 15.27 -33.84
C GLY A 421 8.04 15.59 -33.98
N ASN A 422 8.84 14.94 -33.14
CA ASN A 422 10.31 14.98 -33.21
C ASN A 422 10.80 13.96 -34.28
N SER A 423 10.86 14.38 -35.53
CA SER A 423 11.18 13.55 -36.69
C SER A 423 12.57 12.93 -36.60
N ASN A 424 12.68 11.73 -36.06
CA ASN A 424 13.88 10.94 -36.17
C ASN A 424 13.81 10.11 -37.48
N LEU A 425 14.26 10.67 -38.60
CA LEU A 425 14.21 10.06 -39.92
C LEU A 425 14.88 8.67 -40.05
N ARG A 426 15.52 8.18 -38.99
CA ARG A 426 16.17 6.86 -38.97
C ARG A 426 15.21 5.69 -39.17
N TYR A 427 13.98 5.81 -38.67
CA TYR A 427 12.99 4.73 -38.82
C TYR A 427 12.48 4.61 -40.26
N LEU A 428 12.36 5.72 -40.99
CA LEU A 428 12.00 5.71 -42.42
C LEU A 428 12.96 4.86 -43.25
N GLN A 429 14.24 4.83 -42.89
CA GLN A 429 15.25 4.02 -43.56
C GLN A 429 15.24 2.55 -43.15
N LYS A 430 14.81 2.26 -41.89
CA LYS A 430 14.82 0.92 -41.32
C LYS A 430 13.55 0.12 -41.60
N LEU A 431 12.43 0.82 -41.64
CA LEU A 431 11.12 0.25 -41.92
C LEU A 431 10.78 0.58 -43.38
N LYS A 432 10.31 -0.39 -44.13
CA LYS A 432 9.80 -0.15 -45.47
C LYS A 432 8.44 0.54 -45.31
N ILE A 433 8.41 1.84 -45.60
CA ILE A 433 7.20 2.66 -45.62
C ILE A 433 6.83 2.90 -47.08
N ASP A 434 5.54 3.00 -47.37
CA ASP A 434 5.04 3.17 -48.74
C ASP A 434 4.38 4.54 -48.92
N PHE A 435 3.70 5.05 -47.87
CA PHE A 435 2.99 6.32 -47.89
C PHE A 435 3.42 7.26 -46.77
N LEU A 436 3.34 8.55 -47.05
CA LEU A 436 3.49 9.60 -46.07
C LEU A 436 2.29 10.54 -46.16
N LYS A 437 1.59 10.77 -45.04
CA LYS A 437 0.44 11.67 -44.93
C LYS A 437 0.87 13.00 -44.33
N ILE A 438 0.61 14.09 -45.05
CA ILE A 438 0.87 15.46 -44.61
C ILE A 438 -0.29 15.88 -43.70
N ASP A 439 -0.01 16.20 -42.43
CA ASP A 439 -1.02 16.55 -41.45
C ASP A 439 -1.80 17.81 -41.89
N LYS A 440 -3.11 17.77 -41.60
CA LYS A 440 -4.04 18.85 -41.93
C LYS A 440 -3.66 20.21 -41.34
N SER A 441 -2.92 20.27 -40.21
CA SER A 441 -2.51 21.55 -39.61
C SER A 441 -1.59 22.36 -40.50
N PHE A 442 -0.71 21.69 -41.26
CA PHE A 442 0.17 22.35 -42.24
C PHE A 442 -0.59 22.76 -43.50
N VAL A 443 -1.46 21.85 -44.02
CA VAL A 443 -2.26 22.12 -45.22
C VAL A 443 -3.22 23.29 -44.98
N SER A 444 -3.90 23.35 -43.83
CA SER A 444 -4.86 24.42 -43.52
C SER A 444 -4.21 25.82 -43.42
N MET A 445 -2.95 25.88 -43.00
CA MET A 445 -2.24 27.17 -42.79
C MET A 445 -1.35 27.57 -44.00
N MET A 446 -1.21 26.73 -45.00
CA MET A 446 -0.26 26.96 -46.12
C MET A 446 -0.53 28.25 -46.91
N GLU A 447 -1.73 28.78 -46.91
CA GLU A 447 -2.06 30.06 -47.58
C GLU A 447 -1.63 31.29 -46.79
N THR A 448 -1.75 31.24 -45.47
CA THR A 448 -1.59 32.38 -44.59
C THR A 448 -0.27 32.40 -43.85
N ASP A 449 0.39 31.26 -43.76
CA ASP A 449 1.61 31.07 -42.98
C ASP A 449 2.75 30.52 -43.84
N LEU A 450 3.72 31.36 -44.16
CA LEU A 450 4.90 30.97 -44.97
C LEU A 450 5.69 29.80 -44.34
N PRO A 451 5.97 29.77 -43.04
CA PRO A 451 6.60 28.60 -42.40
C PRO A 451 5.85 27.29 -42.66
N SER A 452 4.52 27.27 -42.51
CA SER A 452 3.70 26.08 -42.78
C SER A 452 3.82 25.62 -44.25
N ARG A 453 3.82 26.55 -45.20
CA ARG A 453 4.06 26.24 -46.60
C ARG A 453 5.45 25.61 -46.82
N HIS A 454 6.50 26.18 -46.23
CA HIS A 454 7.86 25.61 -46.33
C HIS A 454 7.96 24.21 -45.71
N ILE A 455 7.19 23.93 -44.62
CA ILE A 455 7.13 22.58 -44.06
C ILE A 455 6.52 21.61 -45.08
N VAL A 456 5.39 21.97 -45.69
CA VAL A 456 4.75 21.15 -46.75
C VAL A 456 5.72 20.89 -47.88
N ASP A 457 6.41 21.92 -48.40
CA ASP A 457 7.38 21.79 -49.49
C ASP A 457 8.55 20.84 -49.10
N ASN A 458 9.06 20.96 -47.87
CA ASN A 458 10.12 20.10 -47.36
C ASN A 458 9.66 18.64 -47.23
N ILE A 459 8.40 18.41 -46.79
CA ILE A 459 7.83 17.07 -46.68
C ILE A 459 7.69 16.44 -48.07
N ILE A 460 7.25 17.22 -49.07
CA ILE A 460 7.13 16.76 -50.48
C ILE A 460 8.51 16.38 -50.99
N ASP A 461 9.53 17.23 -50.80
CA ASP A 461 10.90 16.95 -51.24
C ASP A 461 11.49 15.71 -50.54
N LEU A 462 11.22 15.54 -49.27
CA LEU A 462 11.63 14.36 -48.51
C LEU A 462 11.00 13.07 -49.06
N ALA A 463 9.69 13.07 -49.29
CA ALA A 463 8.98 11.92 -49.80
C ALA A 463 9.49 11.54 -51.23
N ALA A 464 9.72 12.52 -52.08
CA ALA A 464 10.28 12.30 -53.39
C ALA A 464 11.68 11.65 -53.33
N ARG A 465 12.55 12.10 -52.42
CA ARG A 465 13.89 11.52 -52.21
C ARG A 465 13.86 10.10 -51.65
N LEU A 466 12.82 9.78 -50.87
CA LEU A 466 12.64 8.45 -50.30
C LEU A 466 11.78 7.53 -51.16
N ASN A 467 11.26 8.04 -52.27
CA ASN A 467 10.34 7.33 -53.20
C ASN A 467 9.08 6.83 -52.46
N LEU A 468 8.48 7.71 -51.66
CA LEU A 468 7.23 7.47 -50.94
C LEU A 468 6.07 8.16 -51.67
N SER A 469 4.90 7.53 -51.68
CA SER A 469 3.67 8.18 -52.14
C SER A 469 3.15 9.15 -51.10
N LEU A 470 2.59 10.27 -51.53
CA LEU A 470 2.12 11.35 -50.70
C LEU A 470 0.61 11.45 -50.67
N VAL A 471 0.06 11.58 -49.46
CA VAL A 471 -1.34 11.94 -49.22
C VAL A 471 -1.36 13.28 -48.45
N ALA A 472 -2.07 14.29 -48.97
CA ALA A 472 -2.29 15.53 -48.22
C ALA A 472 -3.67 15.53 -47.58
N GLU A 473 -3.69 15.72 -46.27
CA GLU A 473 -4.92 15.76 -45.48
C GLU A 473 -5.46 17.17 -45.27
N GLY A 474 -6.77 17.27 -44.97
CA GLY A 474 -7.40 18.53 -44.60
C GLY A 474 -7.49 19.50 -45.75
N VAL A 475 -7.57 19.02 -46.99
CA VAL A 475 -7.78 19.86 -48.18
C VAL A 475 -9.23 20.40 -48.15
N GLU A 476 -9.40 21.72 -48.01
CA GLU A 476 -10.71 22.35 -47.85
C GLU A 476 -11.13 23.20 -49.03
N ASP A 477 -10.18 23.65 -49.82
CA ASP A 477 -10.46 24.51 -50.97
C ASP A 477 -9.65 24.14 -52.22
N ARG A 478 -10.06 24.76 -53.36
CA ARG A 478 -9.46 24.52 -54.69
C ARG A 478 -8.04 25.05 -54.83
N PHE A 479 -7.65 26.07 -54.07
CA PHE A 479 -6.31 26.62 -54.13
C PHE A 479 -5.32 25.61 -53.49
N GLN A 480 -5.65 25.07 -52.32
CA GLN A 480 -4.87 24.04 -51.64
C GLN A 480 -4.70 22.82 -52.58
N ALA A 481 -5.80 22.33 -53.16
CA ALA A 481 -5.76 21.19 -54.08
C ALA A 481 -4.85 21.44 -55.28
N ALA A 482 -4.98 22.60 -55.95
CA ALA A 482 -4.16 22.96 -57.10
C ALA A 482 -2.67 23.12 -56.74
N TYR A 483 -2.36 23.72 -55.57
CA TYR A 483 -0.99 23.86 -55.09
C TYR A 483 -0.34 22.49 -54.88
N LEU A 484 -0.98 21.63 -54.07
CA LEU A 484 -0.47 20.29 -53.73
C LEU A 484 -0.28 19.42 -54.97
N LYS A 485 -1.24 19.44 -55.91
CA LYS A 485 -1.13 18.77 -57.22
C LYS A 485 0.09 19.27 -58.01
N ASN A 486 0.30 20.57 -58.10
CA ASN A 486 1.43 21.16 -58.83
C ASN A 486 2.79 20.85 -58.16
N CYS A 487 2.81 20.66 -56.85
CA CYS A 487 3.99 20.24 -56.10
C CYS A 487 4.27 18.73 -56.18
N GLY A 488 3.40 17.92 -56.84
CA GLY A 488 3.61 16.50 -57.06
C GLY A 488 3.09 15.60 -55.96
N VAL A 489 2.08 16.04 -55.17
CA VAL A 489 1.35 15.17 -54.25
C VAL A 489 0.47 14.19 -55.02
N ASP A 490 0.48 12.91 -54.64
CA ASP A 490 -0.21 11.83 -55.38
C ASP A 490 -1.71 11.79 -55.03
N TYR A 491 -2.04 11.93 -53.75
CA TYR A 491 -3.41 11.78 -53.25
C TYR A 491 -3.81 12.95 -52.38
N LEU A 492 -5.11 13.29 -52.43
CA LEU A 492 -5.71 14.37 -51.64
C LEU A 492 -6.88 13.83 -50.84
N GLN A 493 -7.01 14.34 -49.60
CA GLN A 493 -8.10 14.01 -48.70
C GLN A 493 -8.54 15.27 -47.95
N GLY A 494 -9.86 15.50 -47.82
CA GLY A 494 -10.35 16.65 -47.09
C GLY A 494 -11.80 16.98 -47.35
N TYR A 495 -12.26 18.05 -46.73
CA TYR A 495 -13.68 18.48 -46.78
C TYR A 495 -14.05 19.09 -48.13
N LEU A 496 -13.08 19.40 -48.98
CA LEU A 496 -13.32 19.78 -50.36
C LEU A 496 -14.03 18.64 -51.13
N TYR A 497 -13.69 17.39 -50.80
CA TYR A 497 -14.23 16.21 -51.49
C TYR A 497 -15.38 15.55 -50.74
N SER A 498 -15.19 15.29 -49.46
CA SER A 498 -16.24 14.82 -48.55
C SER A 498 -15.77 14.90 -47.07
N LYS A 499 -16.71 15.15 -46.17
CA LYS A 499 -16.52 14.84 -44.77
C LYS A 499 -16.59 13.33 -44.57
N PRO A 500 -16.09 12.79 -43.43
CA PRO A 500 -16.35 11.39 -43.08
C PRO A 500 -17.86 11.12 -43.03
N ILE A 501 -18.34 10.17 -43.81
CA ILE A 501 -19.76 9.80 -43.96
C ILE A 501 -20.00 8.34 -43.61
N SER A 502 -21.27 7.95 -43.46
CA SER A 502 -21.62 6.55 -43.21
C SER A 502 -21.22 5.67 -44.39
N VAL A 503 -20.99 4.37 -44.15
CA VAL A 503 -20.66 3.42 -45.25
C VAL A 503 -21.70 3.41 -46.36
N ASN A 504 -22.99 3.47 -46.02
CA ASN A 504 -24.09 3.48 -46.98
C ASN A 504 -24.05 4.73 -47.85
N ASP A 505 -23.84 5.91 -47.24
CA ASP A 505 -23.75 7.17 -48.01
C ASP A 505 -22.52 7.19 -48.90
N PHE A 506 -21.39 6.64 -48.40
CA PHE A 506 -20.16 6.53 -49.19
C PHE A 506 -20.35 5.64 -50.42
N ILE A 507 -20.94 4.44 -50.24
CA ILE A 507 -21.25 3.51 -51.32
C ILE A 507 -22.15 4.19 -52.37
N ALA A 508 -23.22 4.85 -51.95
CA ALA A 508 -24.12 5.55 -52.83
C ALA A 508 -23.40 6.65 -53.65
N ALA A 509 -22.54 7.44 -52.99
CA ALA A 509 -21.77 8.50 -53.63
C ALA A 509 -20.73 7.93 -54.63
N LEU A 510 -20.02 6.86 -54.25
CA LEU A 510 -19.04 6.20 -55.12
C LEU A 510 -19.70 5.68 -56.40
N LEU A 511 -20.84 5.01 -56.30
CA LEU A 511 -21.59 4.49 -57.43
C LEU A 511 -22.11 5.61 -58.36
N CYS A 512 -22.50 6.74 -57.84
CA CYS A 512 -22.90 7.90 -58.62
C CYS A 512 -21.71 8.49 -59.41
N LYS A 513 -20.54 8.64 -58.76
CA LYS A 513 -19.32 9.12 -59.40
C LYS A 513 -18.81 8.19 -60.50
N ASN A 514 -18.73 6.89 -60.24
CA ASN A 514 -18.30 5.90 -61.26
C ASN A 514 -19.19 5.88 -62.50
N LYS A 515 -20.47 6.26 -62.41
CA LYS A 515 -21.35 6.39 -63.57
C LYS A 515 -21.06 7.67 -64.35
N GLN A 516 -20.65 8.75 -63.70
CA GLN A 516 -20.30 10.02 -64.36
C GLN A 516 -18.95 9.92 -65.09
N ASP A 517 -17.98 9.20 -64.54
CA ASP A 517 -16.67 9.00 -65.12
C ASP A 517 -16.69 8.03 -66.32
N ASN A 518 -17.73 7.19 -66.45
CA ASN A 518 -17.95 6.25 -67.52
C ASN A 518 -18.92 6.74 -68.62
N ALA A 519 -19.53 7.92 -68.47
CA ALA A 519 -20.47 8.55 -69.39
C ALA A 519 -19.78 9.66 -70.20
#